data_7ab2d5376e7c577ba44b24283e463ded
#
_entry.id   7ab2d5376e7c577ba44b24283e463ded
#
_cell.length_a   1.000
_cell.length_b   1.000
_cell.length_c   1.000
_cell.angle_alpha   90.00
_cell.angle_beta   90.00
_cell.angle_gamma   90.00
#
_symmetry.space_group_name_H-M   'P 1'
#
loop_
_entity.id
_entity.type
_entity.pdbx_description
1 polymer ?
#
loop_
_entity_poly.entity_id
_entity_poly.type
_entity_poly.pdbx_seq_one_letter_code
_entity_poly.pdbx_strand_id
1 'polypeptide(L)'
;MTQISTGIVYLVGAGPGDAGLLTVRGRELLERCDVIAADALANPSIVAAARRANPGVEVHEVGKRGGDGQSSSQDGINALLVRLAREGKRVVRLKGGDPFVFGRGGEEAQALAAAGVLFEIVPGVSAGVAAPA
;
A
#
# COMPACT_ATOMS: atom_id res chain seq x y z
N MET A 1 -15.15 19.22 -22.19
CA MET A 1 -15.40 18.29 -21.13
C MET A 1 -14.13 17.93 -20.36
N THR A 2 -14.26 17.90 -19.12
CA THR A 2 -13.11 17.65 -18.28
C THR A 2 -12.81 16.16 -18.22
N GLN A 3 -11.62 15.81 -18.57
CA GLN A 3 -11.14 14.47 -18.40
C GLN A 3 -10.67 14.31 -16.97
N ILE A 4 -11.34 13.51 -16.20
CA ILE A 4 -10.90 13.24 -14.85
C ILE A 4 -9.85 12.17 -14.90
N SER A 5 -8.64 12.55 -14.60
CA SER A 5 -7.55 11.60 -14.48
C SER A 5 -7.69 10.95 -13.12
N THR A 6 -8.11 9.71 -13.11
CA THR A 6 -8.26 9.00 -11.86
C THR A 6 -7.11 8.04 -11.69
N GLY A 7 -6.46 8.15 -10.55
CA GLY A 7 -5.51 7.14 -10.16
C GLY A 7 -6.21 5.97 -9.50
N ILE A 8 -5.43 5.08 -8.98
CA ILE A 8 -5.94 3.91 -8.29
C ILE A 8 -5.05 3.60 -7.11
N VAL A 9 -5.64 3.08 -6.04
CA VAL A 9 -4.89 2.63 -4.88
C VAL A 9 -4.97 1.12 -4.81
N TYR A 10 -3.82 0.47 -4.73
CA TYR A 10 -3.75 -0.97 -4.52
C TYR A 10 -3.39 -1.21 -3.07
N LEU A 11 -4.27 -1.89 -2.34
CA LEU A 11 -4.02 -2.28 -0.96
C LEU A 11 -3.33 -3.63 -1.01
N VAL A 12 -2.02 -3.63 -0.84
CA VAL A 12 -1.19 -4.81 -1.07
C VAL A 12 -0.66 -5.34 0.24
N GLY A 13 -0.92 -6.62 0.51
CA GLY A 13 -0.34 -7.30 1.64
C GLY A 13 1.07 -7.78 1.32
N ALA A 14 1.99 -7.53 2.23
CA ALA A 14 3.38 -7.90 2.05
C ALA A 14 3.72 -9.29 2.58
N GLY A 15 2.74 -9.98 3.17
CA GLY A 15 3.00 -11.25 3.83
C GLY A 15 3.60 -11.07 5.21
N PRO A 16 3.93 -12.14 5.90
CA PRO A 16 4.40 -12.06 7.30
C PRO A 16 5.88 -11.72 7.42
N GLY A 17 6.37 -10.79 6.65
CA GLY A 17 7.74 -10.29 6.80
C GLY A 17 8.77 -10.87 5.86
N ASP A 18 8.48 -11.97 5.22
CA ASP A 18 9.41 -12.61 4.28
C ASP A 18 9.08 -12.11 2.87
N ALA A 19 10.08 -11.50 2.22
CA ALA A 19 9.89 -10.97 0.87
C ALA A 19 9.44 -12.04 -0.12
N GLY A 20 9.82 -13.31 0.12
CA GLY A 20 9.39 -14.40 -0.74
C GLY A 20 7.92 -14.75 -0.66
N LEU A 21 7.20 -14.20 0.33
CA LEU A 21 5.77 -14.45 0.47
C LEU A 21 4.92 -13.34 -0.15
N LEU A 22 5.54 -12.36 -0.77
CA LEU A 22 4.83 -11.36 -1.54
C LEU A 22 4.26 -12.02 -2.80
N THR A 23 2.99 -11.77 -3.11
CA THR A 23 2.40 -12.37 -4.30
C THR A 23 3.01 -11.79 -5.56
N VAL A 24 2.90 -12.55 -6.67
CA VAL A 24 3.38 -12.08 -7.98
C VAL A 24 2.68 -10.78 -8.35
N ARG A 25 1.38 -10.72 -8.12
CA ARG A 25 0.61 -9.50 -8.42
C ARG A 25 1.12 -8.30 -7.63
N GLY A 26 1.36 -8.50 -6.34
CA GLY A 26 1.87 -7.41 -5.51
C GLY A 26 3.23 -6.92 -5.98
N ARG A 27 4.10 -7.85 -6.36
CA ARG A 27 5.43 -7.49 -6.85
C ARG A 27 5.35 -6.72 -8.17
N GLU A 28 4.50 -7.17 -9.08
CA GLU A 28 4.33 -6.47 -10.35
C GLU A 28 3.87 -5.04 -10.13
N LEU A 29 2.93 -4.85 -9.21
CA LEU A 29 2.42 -3.51 -8.93
C LEU A 29 3.50 -2.61 -8.33
N LEU A 30 4.32 -3.15 -7.44
CA LEU A 30 5.42 -2.38 -6.85
C LEU A 30 6.42 -1.93 -7.91
N GLU A 31 6.60 -2.72 -8.95
CA GLU A 31 7.55 -2.40 -10.01
C GLU A 31 7.01 -1.38 -11.01
N ARG A 32 5.72 -1.09 -10.97
CA ARG A 32 5.07 -0.23 -11.96
C ARG A 32 4.34 0.96 -11.39
N CYS A 33 4.18 1.03 -10.09
CA CYS A 33 3.41 2.13 -9.49
C CYS A 33 4.19 3.43 -9.49
N ASP A 34 3.47 4.50 -9.26
CA ASP A 34 4.07 5.82 -9.14
C ASP A 34 4.49 6.13 -7.72
N VAL A 35 3.76 5.59 -6.75
CA VAL A 35 3.98 5.90 -5.33
C VAL A 35 3.79 4.63 -4.51
N ILE A 36 4.66 4.45 -3.53
CA ILE A 36 4.51 3.42 -2.50
C ILE A 36 4.29 4.11 -1.17
N ALA A 37 3.20 3.78 -0.50
CA ALA A 37 2.95 4.19 0.89
C ALA A 37 3.14 2.96 1.76
N ALA A 38 4.30 2.88 2.38
CA ALA A 38 4.72 1.67 3.09
C ALA A 38 4.45 1.79 4.58
N ASP A 39 3.85 0.74 5.12
CA ASP A 39 3.62 0.59 6.55
C ASP A 39 4.94 0.33 7.28
N ALA A 40 5.03 0.77 8.52
CA ALA A 40 6.21 0.49 9.34
C ALA A 40 6.44 -1.01 9.55
N LEU A 41 5.39 -1.82 9.43
CA LEU A 41 5.51 -3.27 9.59
C LEU A 41 5.92 -3.98 8.31
N ALA A 42 5.96 -3.29 7.20
CA ALA A 42 6.37 -3.90 5.94
C ALA A 42 7.88 -4.10 5.94
N ASN A 43 8.32 -5.23 5.39
CA ASN A 43 9.74 -5.55 5.34
C ASN A 43 10.50 -4.52 4.49
N PRO A 44 11.51 -3.86 5.06
CA PRO A 44 12.26 -2.85 4.30
C PRO A 44 12.92 -3.39 3.04
N SER A 45 13.23 -4.69 2.99
CA SER A 45 13.86 -5.25 1.79
C SER A 45 12.90 -5.25 0.60
N ILE A 46 11.59 -5.30 0.85
CA ILE A 46 10.60 -5.23 -0.22
C ILE A 46 10.64 -3.85 -0.86
N VAL A 47 10.69 -2.81 -0.03
CA VAL A 47 10.75 -1.43 -0.52
C VAL A 47 12.07 -1.20 -1.26
N ALA A 48 13.17 -1.71 -0.72
CA ALA A 48 14.47 -1.55 -1.36
C ALA A 48 14.51 -2.23 -2.74
N ALA A 49 13.92 -3.43 -2.82
CA ALA A 49 13.85 -4.13 -4.11
C ALA A 49 12.97 -3.36 -5.10
N ALA A 50 11.87 -2.80 -4.62
CA ALA A 50 11.00 -2.00 -5.48
C ALA A 50 11.71 -0.76 -6.01
N ARG A 51 12.51 -0.11 -5.18
CA ARG A 51 13.27 1.05 -5.64
C ARG A 51 14.29 0.70 -6.71
N ARG A 52 14.89 -0.50 -6.61
CA ARG A 52 15.85 -0.94 -7.63
C ARG A 52 15.16 -1.22 -8.96
N ALA A 53 13.98 -1.82 -8.91
CA ALA A 53 13.24 -2.16 -10.13
C ALA A 53 12.49 -0.97 -10.70
N ASN A 54 12.20 0.04 -9.87
CA ASN A 54 11.37 1.18 -10.23
C ASN A 54 12.02 2.45 -9.67
N PRO A 55 13.13 2.91 -10.28
CA PRO A 55 13.93 3.98 -9.66
C PRO A 55 13.22 5.31 -9.52
N GLY A 56 12.18 5.56 -10.30
CA GLY A 56 11.43 6.81 -10.19
C GLY A 56 10.32 6.78 -9.16
N VAL A 57 10.16 5.68 -8.43
CA VAL A 57 9.04 5.56 -7.52
C VAL A 57 9.20 6.50 -6.33
N GLU A 58 8.10 7.14 -5.95
CA GLU A 58 8.03 7.98 -4.76
C GLU A 58 7.64 7.08 -3.58
N VAL A 59 8.34 7.19 -2.45
CA VAL A 59 8.07 6.34 -1.29
C VAL A 59 7.73 7.19 -0.09
N HIS A 60 6.59 6.91 0.52
CA HIS A 60 6.18 7.49 1.79
C HIS A 60 6.16 6.40 2.84
N GLU A 61 6.84 6.62 3.94
CA GLU A 61 6.77 5.71 5.08
C GLU A 61 5.70 6.25 6.02
N VAL A 62 4.61 5.50 6.16
CA VAL A 62 3.45 5.94 6.95
C VAL A 62 3.31 5.05 8.17
N GLY A 63 2.56 5.53 9.16
CA GLY A 63 2.33 4.74 10.36
C GLY A 63 3.53 4.69 11.30
N LYS A 64 4.53 5.51 11.10
CA LYS A 64 5.70 5.55 11.96
C LYS A 64 5.37 6.17 13.29
N ARG A 65 5.87 5.56 14.35
CA ARG A 65 5.71 6.11 15.67
C ARG A 65 6.71 7.22 15.93
N GLY A 66 6.30 8.21 16.67
CA GLY A 66 7.19 9.22 17.17
C GLY A 66 7.71 10.19 16.16
N GLY A 67 7.17 10.17 14.97
CA GLY A 67 7.56 11.15 13.98
C GLY A 67 6.89 12.49 14.26
N ASP A 68 6.88 13.32 13.24
CA ASP A 68 6.17 14.60 13.31
C ASP A 68 4.67 14.42 13.35
N GLY A 69 4.19 13.22 13.20
CA GLY A 69 2.79 12.88 13.42
C GLY A 69 1.87 13.06 12.24
N GLN A 70 2.32 13.63 11.16
CA GLN A 70 1.39 13.97 10.10
C GLN A 70 0.84 12.78 9.36
N SER A 71 1.66 11.79 9.08
CA SER A 71 1.21 10.60 8.38
C SER A 71 1.13 9.39 9.28
N SER A 72 1.12 9.62 10.61
CA SER A 72 1.07 8.53 11.57
C SER A 72 -0.36 8.12 11.90
N SER A 73 -1.32 9.02 11.77
CA SER A 73 -2.71 8.72 12.10
C SER A 73 -3.36 8.02 10.92
N GLN A 74 -4.38 7.21 11.22
CA GLN A 74 -5.13 6.55 10.17
C GLN A 74 -5.83 7.56 9.26
N ASP A 75 -6.35 8.65 9.84
CA ASP A 75 -6.99 9.69 9.03
C ASP A 75 -6.00 10.36 8.09
N GLY A 76 -4.78 10.60 8.57
CA GLY A 76 -3.74 11.18 7.74
C GLY A 76 -3.33 10.26 6.61
N ILE A 77 -3.25 8.96 6.88
CA ILE A 77 -2.92 7.98 5.84
C ILE A 77 -4.03 7.95 4.81
N ASN A 78 -5.28 7.88 5.25
CA ASN A 78 -6.42 7.88 4.32
C ASN A 78 -6.42 9.12 3.43
N ALA A 79 -6.18 10.29 4.02
CA ALA A 79 -6.14 11.53 3.26
C ALA A 79 -5.01 11.54 2.23
N LEU A 80 -3.86 11.00 2.60
CA LEU A 80 -2.72 10.90 1.68
C LEU A 80 -3.07 10.02 0.48
N LEU A 81 -3.66 8.86 0.73
CA LEU A 81 -4.01 7.94 -0.35
C LEU A 81 -5.01 8.57 -1.30
N VAL A 82 -6.03 9.24 -0.76
CA VAL A 82 -7.04 9.90 -1.58
C VAL A 82 -6.41 11.00 -2.42
N ARG A 83 -5.56 11.82 -1.80
CA ARG A 83 -4.91 12.91 -2.51
C ARG A 83 -4.05 12.41 -3.67
N LEU A 84 -3.24 11.39 -3.41
CA LEU A 84 -2.36 10.87 -4.45
C LEU A 84 -3.15 10.28 -5.61
N ALA A 85 -4.21 9.55 -5.31
CA ALA A 85 -5.04 8.97 -6.37
C ALA A 85 -5.74 10.06 -7.17
N ARG A 86 -6.18 11.12 -6.53
CA ARG A 86 -6.82 12.23 -7.24
C ARG A 86 -5.86 13.00 -8.11
N GLU A 87 -4.58 12.87 -7.84
CA GLU A 87 -3.55 13.43 -8.72
C GLU A 87 -3.28 12.54 -9.93
N GLY A 88 -4.00 11.44 -10.06
CA GLY A 88 -3.86 10.54 -11.19
C GLY A 88 -2.80 9.47 -11.01
N LYS A 89 -2.31 9.28 -9.80
CA LYS A 89 -1.20 8.36 -9.56
C LYS A 89 -1.68 6.95 -9.25
N ARG A 90 -0.85 5.98 -9.59
CA ARG A 90 -1.04 4.61 -9.18
C ARG A 90 -0.28 4.42 -7.88
N VAL A 91 -1.02 4.14 -6.82
CA VAL A 91 -0.49 4.10 -5.46
C VAL A 91 -0.54 2.69 -4.94
N VAL A 92 0.57 2.18 -4.43
CA VAL A 92 0.58 0.91 -3.71
C VAL A 92 0.67 1.21 -2.21
N ARG A 93 -0.36 0.82 -1.48
CA ARG A 93 -0.37 0.87 -0.02
C ARG A 93 0.14 -0.47 0.47
N LEU A 94 1.40 -0.51 0.88
CA LEU A 94 2.06 -1.75 1.24
C LEU A 94 1.93 -1.98 2.74
N LYS A 95 1.29 -3.06 3.12
CA LYS A 95 1.03 -3.40 4.52
C LYS A 95 1.69 -4.71 4.85
N GLY A 96 2.13 -4.86 6.10
CA GLY A 96 2.62 -6.15 6.56
C GLY A 96 1.46 -7.13 6.70
N GLY A 97 1.62 -8.33 6.15
CA GLY A 97 0.59 -9.34 6.18
C GLY A 97 -0.48 -9.13 5.13
N ASP A 98 -1.68 -9.59 5.44
CA ASP A 98 -2.85 -9.40 4.59
C ASP A 98 -3.56 -8.11 5.00
N PRO A 99 -3.96 -7.27 4.04
CA PRO A 99 -4.60 -5.99 4.39
C PRO A 99 -5.82 -6.11 5.29
N PHE A 100 -6.48 -7.24 5.30
CA PHE A 100 -7.71 -7.41 6.06
C PHE A 100 -7.58 -8.28 7.30
N VAL A 101 -6.43 -8.91 7.52
CA VAL A 101 -6.29 -9.82 8.67
C VAL A 101 -5.89 -9.08 9.93
N PHE A 102 -4.86 -8.25 9.87
CA PHE A 102 -4.35 -7.60 11.06
C PHE A 102 -4.17 -6.10 10.92
N GLY A 103 -4.49 -5.54 9.78
CA GLY A 103 -4.33 -4.12 9.56
C GLY A 103 -5.64 -3.39 9.57
N ARG A 104 -5.61 -2.16 9.12
CA ARG A 104 -6.79 -1.34 9.00
C ARG A 104 -7.23 -1.18 7.55
N GLY A 105 -7.06 -2.29 6.79
CA GLY A 105 -7.40 -2.28 5.38
C GLY A 105 -8.86 -1.98 5.14
N GLY A 106 -9.75 -2.44 6.04
CA GLY A 106 -11.17 -2.15 5.91
C GLY A 106 -11.47 -0.67 6.03
N GLU A 107 -10.80 0.02 6.96
CA GLU A 107 -11.00 1.47 7.11
C GLU A 107 -10.46 2.23 5.92
N GLU A 108 -9.30 1.81 5.40
CA GLU A 108 -8.74 2.45 4.23
C GLU A 108 -9.62 2.26 3.01
N ALA A 109 -10.13 1.03 2.82
CA ALA A 109 -11.03 0.75 1.71
C ALA A 109 -12.30 1.57 1.80
N GLN A 110 -12.87 1.70 3.00
CA GLN A 110 -14.06 2.50 3.20
C GLN A 110 -13.81 3.96 2.88
N ALA A 111 -12.67 4.49 3.30
CA ALA A 111 -12.33 5.89 3.02
C ALA A 111 -12.16 6.13 1.53
N LEU A 112 -11.53 5.19 0.83
CA LEU A 112 -11.34 5.31 -0.60
C LEU A 112 -12.68 5.25 -1.33
N ALA A 113 -13.53 4.31 -0.94
CA ALA A 113 -14.86 4.18 -1.55
C ALA A 113 -15.68 5.45 -1.31
N ALA A 114 -15.65 5.99 -0.10
CA ALA A 114 -16.40 7.19 0.23
C ALA A 114 -15.91 8.39 -0.59
N ALA A 115 -14.64 8.41 -0.93
CA ALA A 115 -14.05 9.49 -1.73
C ALA A 115 -14.21 9.28 -3.23
N GLY A 116 -14.79 8.16 -3.64
CA GLY A 116 -14.93 7.84 -5.06
C GLY A 116 -13.65 7.44 -5.75
N VAL A 117 -12.67 6.95 -4.99
CA VAL A 117 -11.38 6.56 -5.51
C VAL A 117 -11.40 5.07 -5.85
N LEU A 118 -10.92 4.72 -7.02
CA LEU A 118 -10.77 3.32 -7.39
C LEU A 118 -9.73 2.65 -6.52
N PHE A 119 -10.01 1.43 -6.11
CA PHE A 119 -9.02 0.66 -5.36
C PHE A 119 -9.18 -0.82 -5.65
N GLU A 120 -8.10 -1.56 -5.42
CA GLU A 120 -8.09 -3.00 -5.57
C GLU A 120 -7.37 -3.58 -4.36
N ILE A 121 -7.86 -4.71 -3.86
CA ILE A 121 -7.22 -5.40 -2.75
C ILE A 121 -6.41 -6.56 -3.30
N VAL A 122 -5.13 -6.58 -2.93
CA VAL A 122 -4.21 -7.63 -3.35
C VAL A 122 -3.73 -8.32 -2.08
N PRO A 123 -4.29 -9.47 -1.76
CA PRO A 123 -3.96 -10.12 -0.49
C PRO A 123 -2.52 -10.59 -0.46
N GLY A 124 -1.95 -10.58 0.74
CA GLY A 124 -0.69 -11.22 0.97
C GLY A 124 -0.90 -12.60 1.59
N VAL A 125 0.18 -13.32 1.77
CA VAL A 125 0.14 -14.59 2.46
C VAL A 125 0.20 -14.33 3.97
N SER A 126 -0.83 -14.73 4.70
CA SER A 126 -0.82 -14.58 6.15
C SER A 126 -0.10 -15.77 6.77
N ALA A 127 0.41 -15.57 7.99
CA ALA A 127 1.13 -16.63 8.68
C ALA A 127 0.27 -17.88 8.89
N GLY A 128 -1.03 -17.68 9.17
CA GLY A 128 -1.93 -18.79 9.36
C GLY A 128 -2.18 -19.60 8.09
N VAL A 129 -2.08 -18.96 6.93
CA VAL A 129 -2.24 -19.66 5.66
C VAL A 129 -0.93 -20.32 5.23
N ALA A 130 0.19 -19.70 5.50
CA ALA A 130 1.49 -20.22 5.09
C ALA A 130 1.93 -21.43 5.90
N ALA A 131 1.52 -21.49 7.17
CA ALA A 131 2.00 -22.54 8.08
C ALA A 131 1.70 -23.96 7.62
N PRO A 132 0.53 -24.26 7.09
CA PRO A 132 0.24 -25.65 6.71
C PRO A 132 0.88 -26.10 5.41
N ALA A 133 1.47 -25.21 4.69
CA ALA A 133 2.16 -25.64 3.48
C ALA A 133 3.41 -26.40 3.81
#